data_4da843c265a300b1612addda57d8c0d7
#
_entry.id   4da843c265a300b1612addda57d8c0d7
#
_cell.length_a   1.000
_cell.length_b   1.000
_cell.length_c   1.000
_cell.angle_alpha   90.00
_cell.angle_beta   90.00
_cell.angle_gamma   90.00
#
_symmetry.space_group_name_H-M   'P 1'
#
loop_
_entity.id
_entity.type
_entity.pdbx_description
1 polymer ?
#
loop_
_entity_poly.entity_id
_entity_poly.type
_entity_poly.pdbx_seq_one_letter_code
_entity_poly.pdbx_strand_id
1 'polypeptide(L)'
;MVKFCGLSKRAWVRHRKEEFAAVNKIGIIVNADDFGRHKCINDAVVNGVTQGCLRSASLMAVGPAFDEAVRICKQYPELGTGLHLTLIDGHPILPADEIPSLVTNNGCFYADHNAFLKQFLCGRIRL
;
A
#
# COMPACT_ATOMS: atom_id res chain seq x y z
N MET A 1 -2.79 -16.42 4.10
CA MET A 1 -2.04 -16.73 2.86
C MET A 1 -2.84 -16.15 1.68
N VAL A 2 -2.47 -14.94 1.23
CA VAL A 2 -3.16 -14.25 0.13
C VAL A 2 -2.69 -14.88 -1.17
N LYS A 3 -3.57 -15.60 -1.87
CA LYS A 3 -3.30 -16.06 -3.24
C LYS A 3 -3.38 -14.84 -4.17
N PHE A 4 -2.26 -14.37 -4.65
CA PHE A 4 -2.20 -13.44 -5.78
C PHE A 4 -2.89 -14.06 -7.00
N CYS A 5 -3.79 -13.29 -7.60
CA CYS A 5 -4.55 -13.69 -8.78
C CYS A 5 -3.63 -14.20 -9.90
N GLY A 6 -3.81 -15.42 -10.27
CA GLY A 6 -3.45 -16.36 -11.34
C GLY A 6 -2.42 -16.05 -12.43
N LEU A 7 -1.67 -14.96 -12.42
CA LEU A 7 -0.61 -14.73 -13.39
C LEU A 7 0.76 -14.80 -12.70
N SER A 8 1.66 -15.66 -13.22
CA SER A 8 3.03 -15.72 -12.72
C SER A 8 3.71 -14.36 -12.91
N LYS A 9 4.58 -13.96 -11.96
CA LYS A 9 5.36 -12.71 -12.04
C LYS A 9 6.06 -12.52 -13.39
N ARG A 10 6.46 -13.60 -14.06
CA ARG A 10 7.11 -13.60 -15.38
C ARG A 10 6.13 -13.25 -16.51
N ALA A 11 4.89 -13.70 -16.46
CA ALA A 11 3.88 -13.41 -17.48
C ALA A 11 3.43 -11.93 -17.40
N TRP A 12 3.29 -11.38 -16.18
CA TRP A 12 2.92 -10.00 -15.98
C TRP A 12 4.01 -9.01 -16.45
N VAL A 13 5.29 -9.29 -16.17
CA VAL A 13 6.44 -8.48 -16.63
C VAL A 13 6.63 -8.59 -18.14
N ARG A 14 6.34 -9.76 -18.74
CA ARG A 14 6.51 -9.99 -20.18
C ARG A 14 5.44 -9.25 -20.98
N HIS A 15 4.18 -9.32 -20.56
CA HIS A 15 3.06 -8.64 -21.22
C HIS A 15 3.28 -7.11 -21.26
N ARG A 16 3.76 -6.53 -20.18
CA ARG A 16 4.11 -5.11 -20.15
C ARG A 16 5.30 -4.74 -21.05
N LYS A 17 6.31 -5.59 -21.16
CA LYS A 17 7.48 -5.29 -22.02
C LYS A 17 7.10 -5.26 -23.49
N GLU A 18 6.19 -6.10 -23.94
CA GLU A 18 5.75 -6.14 -25.33
C GLU A 18 4.87 -4.92 -25.69
N GLU A 19 4.05 -4.45 -24.76
CA GLU A 19 3.23 -3.24 -24.91
C GLU A 19 4.07 -1.95 -24.93
N PHE A 20 5.15 -1.89 -24.14
CA PHE A 20 6.07 -0.74 -24.09
C PHE A 20 7.03 -0.68 -25.28
N ALA A 21 7.33 -1.79 -25.94
CA ALA A 21 8.28 -1.83 -27.07
C ALA A 21 7.71 -1.28 -28.39
N ALA A 22 6.38 -1.09 -28.47
CA ALA A 22 5.73 -0.71 -29.74
C ALA A 22 5.53 0.79 -29.96
N VAL A 23 5.80 1.68 -28.96
CA VAL A 23 5.53 3.12 -29.12
C VAL A 23 6.56 3.97 -28.35
N ASN A 24 7.19 4.92 -29.05
CA ASN A 24 7.98 6.02 -28.46
C ASN A 24 7.09 6.98 -27.62
N LYS A 25 6.25 6.47 -26.74
CA LYS A 25 5.37 7.25 -25.87
C LYS A 25 5.85 7.14 -24.44
N ILE A 26 5.94 8.28 -23.77
CA ILE A 26 6.15 8.33 -22.31
C ILE A 26 4.92 7.77 -21.64
N GLY A 27 5.07 6.66 -20.91
CA GLY A 27 4.02 6.11 -20.07
C GLY A 27 4.00 6.78 -18.70
N ILE A 28 2.82 7.21 -18.25
CA ILE A 28 2.61 7.72 -16.89
C ILE A 28 1.80 6.69 -16.11
N ILE A 29 2.30 6.30 -14.93
CA ILE A 29 1.56 5.48 -13.98
C ILE A 29 1.07 6.40 -12.87
N VAL A 30 -0.26 6.49 -12.72
CA VAL A 30 -0.90 7.17 -11.59
C VAL A 30 -1.16 6.12 -10.51
N ASN A 31 -0.55 6.30 -9.33
CA ASN A 31 -0.72 5.45 -8.17
C ASN A 31 -1.50 6.21 -7.09
N ALA A 32 -2.45 5.55 -6.44
CA ALA A 32 -3.10 6.07 -5.25
C ALA A 32 -2.42 5.48 -4.00
N ASP A 33 -1.93 6.35 -3.13
CA ASP A 33 -1.40 5.96 -1.84
C ASP A 33 -2.50 5.93 -0.77
N ASP A 34 -2.19 5.39 0.40
CA ASP A 34 -3.08 5.32 1.57
C ASP A 34 -4.42 4.60 1.33
N PHE A 35 -4.52 3.76 0.30
CA PHE A 35 -5.73 2.98 0.05
C PHE A 35 -6.04 2.06 1.24
N GLY A 36 -7.24 2.16 1.80
CA GLY A 36 -7.65 1.47 3.02
C GLY A 36 -7.47 2.28 4.31
N ARG A 37 -6.87 3.47 4.25
CA ARG A 37 -6.72 4.34 5.42
C ARG A 37 -8.05 4.93 5.88
N HIS A 38 -8.89 5.37 4.94
CA HIS A 38 -10.18 5.97 5.23
C HIS A 38 -11.16 5.74 4.09
N LYS A 39 -12.47 5.71 4.41
CA LYS A 39 -13.51 5.51 3.40
C LYS A 39 -13.44 6.52 2.25
N CYS A 40 -13.20 7.80 2.53
CA CYS A 40 -13.13 8.81 1.46
C CYS A 40 -11.96 8.56 0.48
N ILE A 41 -10.86 7.96 0.94
CA ILE A 41 -9.74 7.55 0.08
C ILE A 41 -10.17 6.35 -0.78
N ASN A 42 -10.87 5.39 -0.18
CA ASN A 42 -11.41 4.26 -0.92
C ASN A 42 -12.38 4.70 -2.02
N ASP A 43 -13.28 5.65 -1.71
CA ASP A 43 -14.21 6.25 -2.68
C ASP A 43 -13.45 6.97 -3.81
N ALA A 44 -12.37 7.69 -3.49
CA ALA A 44 -11.53 8.36 -4.49
C ALA A 44 -10.81 7.36 -5.40
N VAL A 45 -10.34 6.23 -4.86
CA VAL A 45 -9.75 5.13 -5.65
C VAL A 45 -10.78 4.57 -6.62
N VAL A 46 -12.00 4.28 -6.16
CA VAL A 46 -13.09 3.79 -7.02
C VAL A 46 -13.37 4.79 -8.15
N ASN A 47 -13.48 6.07 -7.82
CA ASN A 47 -13.69 7.12 -8.83
C ASN A 47 -12.54 7.17 -9.85
N GLY A 48 -11.30 7.11 -9.40
CA GLY A 48 -10.12 7.12 -10.27
C GLY A 48 -10.07 5.90 -11.22
N VAL A 49 -10.43 4.72 -10.72
CA VAL A 49 -10.51 3.49 -11.53
C VAL A 49 -11.63 3.58 -12.56
N THR A 50 -12.83 3.97 -12.13
CA THR A 50 -14.02 4.06 -13.01
C THR A 50 -13.89 5.12 -14.09
N GLN A 51 -13.21 6.23 -13.80
CA GLN A 51 -12.88 7.27 -14.79
C GLN A 51 -11.68 6.89 -15.67
N GLY A 52 -11.01 5.78 -15.39
CA GLY A 52 -9.94 5.24 -16.22
C GLY A 52 -8.57 5.89 -16.06
N CYS A 53 -8.38 6.82 -15.10
CA CYS A 53 -7.10 7.48 -14.87
C CYS A 53 -6.20 6.73 -13.88
N LEU A 54 -6.78 5.93 -12.98
CA LEU A 54 -6.05 5.17 -11.96
C LEU A 54 -5.89 3.70 -12.35
N ARG A 55 -4.66 3.17 -12.24
CA ARG A 55 -4.34 1.78 -12.55
C ARG A 55 -3.57 1.07 -11.45
N SER A 56 -3.13 1.78 -10.42
CA SER A 56 -2.44 1.19 -9.29
C SER A 56 -2.78 1.89 -7.99
N ALA A 57 -2.72 1.14 -6.88
CA ALA A 57 -2.86 1.68 -5.53
C ALA A 57 -1.97 0.93 -4.55
N SER A 58 -1.50 1.61 -3.52
CA SER A 58 -0.79 1.01 -2.40
C SER A 58 -1.73 0.88 -1.19
N LEU A 59 -2.00 -0.39 -0.80
CA LEU A 59 -2.99 -0.76 0.21
C LEU A 59 -2.37 -0.79 1.60
N MET A 60 -2.92 0.00 2.52
CA MET A 60 -2.54 0.03 3.93
C MET A 60 -3.20 -1.13 4.69
N ALA A 61 -2.40 -2.15 5.05
CA ALA A 61 -2.89 -3.30 5.81
C ALA A 61 -3.34 -2.95 7.25
N VAL A 62 -2.83 -1.84 7.80
CA VAL A 62 -3.19 -1.32 9.12
C VAL A 62 -4.32 -0.29 9.09
N GLY A 63 -4.86 0.02 7.91
CA GLY A 63 -5.86 1.07 7.75
C GLY A 63 -7.23 0.69 8.30
N PRO A 64 -7.95 1.60 8.98
CA PRO A 64 -9.29 1.33 9.53
C PRO A 64 -10.33 0.95 8.47
N ALA A 65 -10.11 1.32 7.19
CA ALA A 65 -10.99 0.99 6.07
C ALA A 65 -10.41 -0.14 5.17
N PHE A 66 -9.49 -0.95 5.71
CA PHE A 66 -8.81 -2.03 4.98
C PHE A 66 -9.77 -3.06 4.38
N ASP A 67 -10.74 -3.55 5.16
CA ASP A 67 -11.69 -4.57 4.68
C ASP A 67 -12.55 -4.08 3.51
N GLU A 68 -12.91 -2.80 3.51
CA GLU A 68 -13.60 -2.18 2.38
C GLU A 68 -12.69 -2.11 1.16
N ALA A 69 -11.44 -1.69 1.34
CA ALA A 69 -10.45 -1.64 0.27
C ALA A 69 -10.20 -3.02 -0.35
N VAL A 70 -10.15 -4.08 0.47
CA VAL A 70 -10.04 -5.48 -0.03
C VAL A 70 -11.26 -5.87 -0.88
N ARG A 71 -12.47 -5.45 -0.51
CA ARG A 71 -13.66 -5.68 -1.34
C ARG A 71 -13.57 -4.96 -2.69
N ILE A 72 -13.09 -3.71 -2.67
CA ILE A 72 -12.85 -2.91 -3.88
C ILE A 72 -11.82 -3.58 -4.80
N CYS A 73 -10.68 -4.08 -4.25
CA CYS A 73 -9.70 -4.83 -5.03
C CYS A 73 -10.29 -6.04 -5.76
N LYS A 74 -11.24 -6.74 -5.13
CA LYS A 74 -11.93 -7.88 -5.74
C LYS A 74 -12.92 -7.46 -6.83
N GLN A 75 -13.53 -6.29 -6.66
CA GLN A 75 -14.51 -5.73 -7.60
C GLN A 75 -13.83 -5.13 -8.85
N TYR A 76 -12.61 -4.61 -8.71
CA TYR A 76 -11.84 -3.97 -9.78
C TYR A 76 -10.51 -4.72 -10.00
N PRO A 77 -10.51 -5.91 -10.62
CA PRO A 77 -9.31 -6.75 -10.79
C PRO A 77 -8.25 -6.11 -11.70
N GLU A 78 -8.61 -5.09 -12.47
CA GLU A 78 -7.69 -4.30 -13.29
C GLU A 78 -6.86 -3.30 -12.48
N LEU A 79 -7.24 -3.01 -11.23
CA LEU A 79 -6.46 -2.17 -10.32
C LEU A 79 -5.26 -2.96 -9.78
N GLY A 80 -4.06 -2.61 -10.22
CA GLY A 80 -2.82 -3.17 -9.67
C GLY A 80 -2.65 -2.74 -8.21
N THR A 81 -2.75 -3.67 -7.27
CA THR A 81 -2.66 -3.36 -5.85
C THR A 81 -1.34 -3.86 -5.28
N GLY A 82 -0.57 -2.94 -4.68
CA GLY A 82 0.65 -3.22 -3.92
C GLY A 82 0.44 -3.03 -2.42
N LEU A 83 1.44 -3.40 -1.62
CA LEU A 83 1.45 -3.14 -0.19
C LEU A 83 1.97 -1.73 0.10
N HIS A 84 1.23 -0.95 0.88
CA HIS A 84 1.68 0.27 1.51
C HIS A 84 2.34 -0.08 2.86
N LEU A 85 3.68 -0.08 2.89
CA LEU A 85 4.42 -0.33 4.13
C LEU A 85 4.25 0.85 5.08
N THR A 86 3.65 0.59 6.23
CA THR A 86 3.37 1.61 7.26
C THR A 86 4.19 1.30 8.50
N LEU A 87 5.10 2.21 8.87
CA LEU A 87 5.94 2.15 10.08
C LEU A 87 5.73 3.37 10.99
N ILE A 88 4.86 4.28 10.59
CA ILE A 88 4.51 5.50 11.34
C ILE A 88 3.00 5.68 11.27
N ASP A 89 2.45 6.32 12.31
CA ASP A 89 1.02 6.61 12.43
C ASP A 89 0.12 5.35 12.48
N GLY A 90 -0.74 5.29 13.48
CA GLY A 90 -1.70 4.20 13.67
C GLY A 90 -1.21 3.02 14.53
N HIS A 91 -1.96 1.95 14.46
CA HIS A 91 -1.72 0.73 15.25
C HIS A 91 -1.06 -0.35 14.38
N PRO A 92 -0.02 -1.05 14.89
CA PRO A 92 0.55 -2.20 14.21
C PRO A 92 -0.44 -3.38 14.19
N ILE A 93 -0.23 -4.31 13.26
CA ILE A 93 -0.95 -5.60 13.23
C ILE A 93 -0.36 -6.55 14.28
N LEU A 94 0.97 -6.51 14.45
CA LEU A 94 1.65 -7.34 15.45
C LEU A 94 1.47 -6.75 16.85
N PRO A 95 1.41 -7.60 17.88
CA PRO A 95 1.46 -7.17 19.28
C PRO A 95 2.68 -6.29 19.57
N ALA A 96 2.52 -5.29 20.45
CA ALA A 96 3.56 -4.33 20.75
C ALA A 96 4.82 -4.96 21.38
N ASP A 97 4.66 -6.06 22.09
CA ASP A 97 5.74 -6.86 22.70
C ASP A 97 6.59 -7.63 21.67
N GLU A 98 6.06 -7.90 20.49
CA GLU A 98 6.81 -8.49 19.39
C GLU A 98 7.65 -7.46 18.61
N ILE A 99 7.25 -6.18 18.67
CA ILE A 99 7.90 -5.09 17.94
C ILE A 99 8.21 -3.87 18.84
N PRO A 100 8.79 -4.06 20.04
CA PRO A 100 8.89 -3.01 21.06
C PRO A 100 9.70 -1.78 20.60
N SER A 101 10.61 -1.95 19.63
CA SER A 101 11.41 -0.83 19.10
C SER A 101 10.68 0.04 18.09
N LEU A 102 9.58 -0.45 17.51
CA LEU A 102 8.80 0.25 16.48
C LEU A 102 7.60 0.99 17.03
N VAL A 103 7.26 0.78 18.31
CA VAL A 103 6.07 1.35 18.95
C VAL A 103 6.43 2.24 20.12
N THR A 104 5.52 3.12 20.46
CA THR A 104 5.55 3.94 21.66
C THR A 104 5.01 3.16 22.87
N ASN A 105 5.11 3.72 24.06
CA ASN A 105 4.54 3.12 25.29
C ASN A 105 3.03 2.84 25.21
N ASN A 106 2.32 3.49 24.28
CA ASN A 106 0.90 3.29 24.05
C ASN A 106 0.61 2.14 23.06
N GLY A 107 1.63 1.44 22.59
CA GLY A 107 1.48 0.34 21.61
C GLY A 107 1.20 0.79 20.19
N CYS A 108 1.28 2.09 19.90
CA CYS A 108 1.10 2.66 18.56
C CYS A 108 2.45 2.91 17.89
N PHE A 109 2.48 2.94 16.57
CA PHE A 109 3.63 3.47 15.84
C PHE A 109 3.93 4.91 16.24
N TYR A 110 5.14 5.40 15.94
CA TYR A 110 5.49 6.81 16.14
C TYR A 110 4.58 7.70 15.27
N ALA A 111 4.14 8.84 15.83
CA ALA A 111 3.13 9.68 15.22
C ALA A 111 3.54 10.30 13.88
N ASP A 112 4.85 10.51 13.68
CA ASP A 112 5.39 11.14 12.48
C ASP A 112 6.83 10.67 12.18
N HIS A 113 7.31 11.04 10.99
CA HIS A 113 8.64 10.64 10.55
C HIS A 113 9.77 11.27 11.37
N ASN A 114 9.59 12.43 11.97
CA ASN A 114 10.65 13.06 12.77
C ASN A 114 10.84 12.28 14.07
N ALA A 115 9.72 11.88 14.72
CA ALA A 115 9.74 11.05 15.91
C ALA A 115 10.39 9.69 15.61
N PHE A 116 10.00 9.03 14.52
CA PHE A 116 10.60 7.77 14.08
C PHE A 116 12.09 7.91 13.75
N LEU A 117 12.45 8.90 12.93
CA LEU A 117 13.83 9.14 12.51
C LEU A 117 14.75 9.42 13.69
N LYS A 118 14.28 10.19 14.69
CA LYS A 118 15.03 10.45 15.92
C LYS A 118 15.38 9.15 16.64
N GLN A 119 14.43 8.22 16.78
CA GLN A 119 14.68 6.93 17.43
C GLN A 119 15.61 6.04 16.59
N PHE A 120 15.44 6.07 15.27
CA PHE A 120 16.30 5.34 14.34
C PHE A 120 17.76 5.82 14.43
N LEU A 121 18.00 7.14 14.35
CA LEU A 121 19.33 7.73 14.45
C LEU A 121 19.98 7.52 15.83
N CYS A 122 19.17 7.42 16.89
CA CYS A 122 19.66 7.06 18.22
C CYS A 122 19.94 5.55 18.40
N GLY A 123 19.80 4.73 17.36
CA GLY A 123 20.04 3.29 17.42
C GLY A 123 19.02 2.52 18.28
N ARG A 124 17.86 3.09 18.54
CA ARG A 124 16.80 2.50 19.35
C ARG A 124 15.84 1.63 18.56
N ILE A 125 15.79 1.80 17.24
CA ILE A 125 14.98 0.97 16.35
C ILE A 125 15.84 -0.21 15.90
N ARG A 126 15.34 -1.42 16.14
CA ARG A 126 15.93 -2.70 15.70
C ARG A 126 14.93 -3.34 14.74
N LEU A 127 15.37 -3.59 13.52
CA LEU A 127 14.61 -4.27 12.46
C LEU A 127 15.01 -5.73 12.43
#